data_7d190206cb0c1471e0212a6581e06741
#
_entry.id   7d190206cb0c1471e0212a6581e06741
#
_cell.length_a   1.000
_cell.length_b   1.000
_cell.length_c   1.000
_cell.angle_alpha   90.00
_cell.angle_beta   90.00
_cell.angle_gamma   90.00
#
_symmetry.space_group_name_H-M   'P 1'
#
loop_
_entity.id
_entity.type
_entity.pdbx_description
1 polymer ?
#
loop_
_entity_poly.entity_id
_entity_poly.type
_entity_poly.pdbx_seq_one_letter_code
_entity_poly.pdbx_strand_id
1 'polypeptide(L)'
;MKSHRLLLLPAFILSGCSLCYELIIGAISSYISGDTVWQYSITIGLYMAAMGLGSYLSKYIKTYLYDWFIGIELAVGIVGGISALVIFLSNLYIVSYQIIMYLLVIIIGCLVGMEIPLLARVIELDTKDVRVTLSSVFAFDYIGGLVGAVAFPLLLLPYLGYMAFAFLCGLLNITAAAIV
;
A
#
# COMPACT_ATOMS: atom_id res chain seq x y z
N MET A 1 11.65 -16.37 -19.08
CA MET A 1 10.61 -17.05 -18.28
C MET A 1 10.86 -17.08 -16.76
N LYS A 2 12.09 -17.09 -16.30
CA LYS A 2 12.37 -17.02 -14.84
C LYS A 2 12.14 -15.61 -14.25
N SER A 3 12.44 -14.55 -15.00
CA SER A 3 12.30 -13.15 -14.55
C SER A 3 10.83 -12.76 -14.27
N HIS A 4 9.92 -13.11 -15.16
CA HIS A 4 8.49 -12.78 -15.01
C HIS A 4 7.86 -13.30 -13.70
N ARG A 5 8.13 -14.58 -13.35
CA ARG A 5 7.56 -15.16 -12.10
C ARG A 5 8.14 -14.55 -10.84
N LEU A 6 9.38 -14.06 -10.91
CA LEU A 6 10.02 -13.37 -9.80
C LEU A 6 9.35 -12.02 -9.51
N LEU A 7 8.89 -11.29 -10.52
CA LEU A 7 8.20 -10.01 -10.38
C LEU A 7 6.76 -10.14 -9.84
N LEU A 8 6.15 -11.32 -9.92
CA LEU A 8 4.81 -11.54 -9.34
C LEU A 8 4.84 -11.70 -7.82
N LEU A 9 5.97 -12.11 -7.24
CA LEU A 9 6.11 -12.19 -5.79
C LEU A 9 6.06 -10.81 -5.11
N PRO A 10 6.79 -9.78 -5.59
CA PRO A 10 6.55 -8.40 -5.18
C PRO A 10 5.08 -7.98 -5.25
N ALA A 11 4.39 -8.20 -6.37
CA ALA A 11 2.97 -7.85 -6.50
C ALA A 11 2.12 -8.40 -5.35
N PHE A 12 2.32 -9.68 -4.99
CA PHE A 12 1.62 -10.31 -3.88
C PHE A 12 1.93 -9.66 -2.53
N ILE A 13 3.22 -9.40 -2.24
CA ILE A 13 3.65 -8.81 -0.96
C ILE A 13 3.16 -7.37 -0.84
N LEU A 14 3.34 -6.58 -1.89
CA LEU A 14 2.99 -5.17 -1.93
C LEU A 14 1.49 -4.96 -1.74
N SER A 15 0.67 -5.75 -2.43
CA SER A 15 -0.79 -5.69 -2.27
C SER A 15 -1.23 -6.03 -0.85
N GLY A 16 -0.61 -7.05 -0.24
CA GLY A 16 -0.87 -7.36 1.16
C GLY A 16 -0.52 -6.21 2.10
N CYS A 17 0.63 -5.56 1.90
CA CYS A 17 1.07 -4.43 2.69
C CYS A 17 0.19 -3.19 2.47
N SER A 18 -0.16 -2.86 1.23
CA SER A 18 -0.99 -1.69 0.90
C SER A 18 -2.37 -1.77 1.53
N LEU A 19 -3.01 -2.93 1.48
CA LEU A 19 -4.29 -3.15 2.18
C LEU A 19 -4.13 -3.06 3.69
N CYS A 20 -3.02 -3.56 4.24
CA CYS A 20 -2.73 -3.45 5.66
C CYS A 20 -2.57 -1.99 6.11
N TYR A 21 -1.95 -1.10 5.34
CA TYR A 21 -1.88 0.32 5.69
C TYR A 21 -3.26 0.96 5.81
N GLU A 22 -4.15 0.67 4.86
CA GLU A 22 -5.54 1.14 4.90
C GLU A 22 -6.23 0.68 6.18
N LEU A 23 -6.11 -0.62 6.51
CA LEU A 23 -6.72 -1.21 7.70
C LEU A 23 -6.11 -0.66 9.01
N ILE A 24 -4.78 -0.45 9.07
CA ILE A 24 -4.09 0.13 10.23
C ILE A 24 -4.62 1.54 10.48
N ILE A 25 -4.65 2.38 9.46
CA ILE A 25 -5.10 3.78 9.60
C ILE A 25 -6.57 3.84 10.03
N GLY A 26 -7.44 3.04 9.39
CA GLY A 26 -8.85 2.95 9.77
C GLY A 26 -9.05 2.46 11.21
N ALA A 27 -8.28 1.45 11.63
CA ALA A 27 -8.36 0.89 12.97
C ALA A 27 -7.88 1.87 14.04
N ILE A 28 -6.74 2.55 13.82
CA ILE A 28 -6.24 3.58 14.75
C ILE A 28 -7.23 4.74 14.84
N SER A 29 -7.75 5.21 13.71
CA SER A 29 -8.73 6.30 13.69
C SER A 29 -10.01 5.93 14.42
N SER A 30 -10.52 4.71 14.22
CA SER A 30 -11.66 4.16 14.96
C SER A 30 -11.38 4.08 16.46
N TYR A 31 -10.19 3.63 16.85
CA TYR A 31 -9.77 3.56 18.25
C TYR A 31 -9.73 4.92 18.92
N ILE A 32 -9.22 5.95 18.24
CA ILE A 32 -9.11 7.31 18.78
C ILE A 32 -10.48 8.02 18.85
N SER A 33 -11.30 7.91 17.80
CA SER A 33 -12.59 8.65 17.68
C SER A 33 -13.78 7.92 18.29
N GLY A 34 -13.70 6.60 18.49
CA GLY A 34 -14.79 5.78 19.00
C GLY A 34 -15.91 5.46 17.99
N ASP A 35 -15.89 6.04 16.79
CA ASP A 35 -16.89 5.78 15.73
C ASP A 35 -16.29 4.90 14.62
N THR A 36 -16.46 3.60 14.78
CA THR A 36 -15.85 2.60 13.88
C THR A 36 -16.38 2.69 12.46
N VAL A 37 -17.70 2.76 12.29
CA VAL A 37 -18.33 2.74 10.96
C VAL A 37 -17.93 3.97 10.16
N TRP A 38 -18.02 5.14 10.78
CA TRP A 38 -17.66 6.40 10.13
C TRP A 38 -16.19 6.44 9.72
N GLN A 39 -15.28 6.10 10.64
CA GLN A 39 -13.84 6.18 10.40
C GLN A 39 -13.38 5.21 9.32
N TYR A 40 -13.84 3.95 9.37
CA TYR A 40 -13.51 2.99 8.30
C TYR A 40 -14.10 3.41 6.95
N SER A 41 -15.35 3.88 6.91
CA SER A 41 -16.00 4.28 5.66
C SER A 41 -15.25 5.44 4.98
N ILE A 42 -14.87 6.47 5.75
CA ILE A 42 -14.10 7.60 5.21
C ILE A 42 -12.69 7.15 4.79
N THR A 43 -12.00 6.37 5.63
CA THR A 43 -10.65 5.90 5.31
C THR A 43 -10.64 5.10 4.02
N ILE A 44 -11.52 4.10 3.88
CA ILE A 44 -11.64 3.26 2.69
C ILE A 44 -11.99 4.12 1.46
N GLY A 45 -13.02 4.96 1.56
CA GLY A 45 -13.45 5.81 0.44
C GLY A 45 -12.36 6.77 -0.04
N LEU A 46 -11.68 7.42 0.90
CA LEU A 46 -10.60 8.35 0.60
C LEU A 46 -9.36 7.64 0.04
N TYR A 47 -9.01 6.46 0.60
CA TYR A 47 -7.92 5.64 0.12
C TYR A 47 -8.15 5.17 -1.31
N MET A 48 -9.34 4.64 -1.62
CA MET A 48 -9.72 4.21 -2.96
C MET A 48 -9.71 5.38 -3.96
N ALA A 49 -10.21 6.55 -3.57
CA ALA A 49 -10.16 7.75 -4.41
C ALA A 49 -8.71 8.17 -4.70
N ALA A 50 -7.85 8.13 -3.69
CA ALA A 50 -6.42 8.43 -3.82
C ALA A 50 -5.69 7.40 -4.69
N MET A 51 -6.00 6.10 -4.56
CA MET A 51 -5.49 5.06 -5.46
C MET A 51 -5.89 5.31 -6.91
N GLY A 52 -7.15 5.68 -7.16
CA GLY A 52 -7.61 6.05 -8.49
C GLY A 52 -6.83 7.24 -9.08
N LEU A 53 -6.56 8.26 -8.26
CA LEU A 53 -5.74 9.39 -8.64
C LEU A 53 -4.30 8.97 -8.94
N GLY A 54 -3.69 8.14 -8.09
CA GLY A 54 -2.34 7.61 -8.28
C GLY A 54 -2.22 6.81 -9.58
N SER A 55 -3.17 5.91 -9.83
CA SER A 55 -3.24 5.14 -11.07
C SER A 55 -3.32 6.06 -12.29
N TYR A 56 -4.14 7.11 -12.24
CA TYR A 56 -4.22 8.09 -13.31
C TYR A 56 -2.91 8.86 -13.50
N LEU A 57 -2.24 9.25 -12.42
CA LEU A 57 -0.96 9.98 -12.48
C LEU A 57 0.17 9.14 -13.04
N SER A 58 0.14 7.82 -12.85
CA SER A 58 1.16 6.90 -13.37
C SER A 58 1.34 6.99 -14.89
N LYS A 59 0.35 7.45 -15.63
CA LYS A 59 0.42 7.62 -17.09
C LYS A 59 1.49 8.63 -17.55
N TYR A 60 1.87 9.56 -16.69
CA TYR A 60 2.90 10.55 -16.99
C TYR A 60 4.32 10.00 -16.88
N ILE A 61 4.50 8.87 -16.20
CA ILE A 61 5.77 8.16 -16.08
C ILE A 61 5.97 7.32 -17.34
N LYS A 62 6.82 7.77 -18.25
CA LYS A 62 7.03 7.11 -19.56
C LYS A 62 8.38 6.39 -19.67
N THR A 63 9.36 6.84 -18.92
CA THR A 63 10.75 6.36 -18.97
C THR A 63 11.22 5.98 -17.57
N TYR A 64 12.28 5.20 -17.48
CA TYR A 64 12.88 4.76 -16.20
C TYR A 64 11.86 4.07 -15.28
N LEU A 65 11.06 3.14 -15.85
CA LEU A 65 9.95 2.50 -15.13
C LEU A 65 10.40 1.77 -13.87
N TYR A 66 11.57 1.09 -13.92
CA TYR A 66 12.15 0.40 -12.77
C TYR A 66 12.53 1.39 -11.66
N ASP A 67 13.21 2.50 -12.01
CA ASP A 67 13.66 3.48 -11.02
C ASP A 67 12.46 4.16 -10.34
N TRP A 68 11.41 4.48 -11.12
CA TRP A 68 10.18 5.02 -10.57
C TRP A 68 9.44 4.04 -9.68
N PHE A 69 9.36 2.77 -10.09
CA PHE A 69 8.74 1.73 -9.28
C PHE A 69 9.47 1.58 -7.94
N ILE A 70 10.80 1.41 -7.96
CA ILE A 70 11.62 1.32 -6.75
C ILE A 70 11.45 2.57 -5.87
N GLY A 71 11.45 3.76 -6.47
CA GLY A 71 11.26 5.01 -5.74
C GLY A 71 9.91 5.11 -5.04
N ILE A 72 8.84 4.65 -5.69
CA ILE A 72 7.48 4.62 -5.12
C ILE A 72 7.43 3.61 -3.98
N GLU A 73 7.97 2.40 -4.15
CA GLU A 73 7.99 1.38 -3.09
C GLU A 73 8.76 1.84 -1.85
N LEU A 74 9.90 2.51 -2.05
CA LEU A 74 10.64 3.12 -0.94
C LEU A 74 9.81 4.21 -0.24
N ALA A 75 9.11 5.05 -1.01
CA ALA A 75 8.25 6.08 -0.45
C ALA A 75 7.06 5.49 0.34
N VAL A 76 6.39 4.47 -0.22
CA VAL A 76 5.31 3.73 0.47
C VAL A 76 5.85 3.07 1.73
N GLY A 77 6.99 2.39 1.65
CA GLY A 77 7.61 1.71 2.78
C GLY A 77 7.95 2.67 3.92
N ILE A 78 8.48 3.85 3.60
CA ILE A 78 8.83 4.86 4.62
C ILE A 78 7.55 5.51 5.17
N VAL A 79 6.72 6.10 4.31
CA VAL A 79 5.53 6.85 4.75
C VAL A 79 4.51 5.93 5.41
N GLY A 80 4.24 4.76 4.82
CA GLY A 80 3.34 3.75 5.38
C GLY A 80 3.87 3.16 6.68
N GLY A 81 5.17 2.85 6.73
CA GLY A 81 5.80 2.29 7.92
C GLY A 81 5.73 3.20 9.14
N ILE A 82 5.89 4.52 8.96
CA ILE A 82 5.80 5.49 10.07
C ILE A 82 4.38 6.00 10.31
N SER A 83 3.40 5.66 9.47
CA SER A 83 2.05 6.22 9.49
C SER A 83 1.35 6.06 10.86
N ALA A 84 1.41 4.88 11.44
CA ALA A 84 0.84 4.59 12.75
C ALA A 84 1.44 5.50 13.85
N LEU A 85 2.77 5.62 13.86
CA LEU A 85 3.48 6.48 14.81
C LEU A 85 3.07 7.95 14.65
N VAL A 86 3.01 8.45 13.41
CA VAL A 86 2.63 9.83 13.10
C VAL A 86 1.20 10.12 13.56
N ILE A 87 0.24 9.20 13.36
CA ILE A 87 -1.14 9.39 13.80
C ILE A 87 -1.22 9.42 15.33
N PHE A 88 -0.53 8.53 16.05
CA PHE A 88 -0.53 8.54 17.51
C PHE A 88 0.12 9.81 18.08
N LEU A 89 1.26 10.25 17.53
CA LEU A 89 1.89 11.50 17.95
C LEU A 89 1.01 12.72 17.65
N SER A 90 0.34 12.74 16.51
CA SER A 90 -0.60 13.81 16.15
C SER A 90 -1.74 13.93 17.14
N ASN A 91 -2.29 12.81 17.58
CA ASN A 91 -3.36 12.79 18.57
C ASN A 91 -2.92 13.33 19.94
N LEU A 92 -1.64 13.19 20.29
CA LEU A 92 -1.10 13.70 21.56
C LEU A 92 -0.81 15.20 21.53
N TYR A 93 -0.35 15.74 20.39
CA TYR A 93 0.20 17.10 20.32
C TYR A 93 -0.62 18.06 19.46
N ILE A 94 -1.55 17.56 18.63
CA ILE A 94 -2.30 18.35 17.65
C ILE A 94 -3.80 18.15 17.85
N VAL A 95 -4.53 19.25 18.00
CA VAL A 95 -5.99 19.22 18.21
C VAL A 95 -6.77 18.54 17.08
N SER A 96 -6.22 18.51 15.86
CA SER A 96 -6.90 17.96 14.68
C SER A 96 -6.07 16.84 14.02
N TYR A 97 -5.83 15.73 14.73
CA TYR A 97 -5.14 14.55 14.18
C TYR A 97 -5.76 14.03 12.88
N GLN A 98 -7.08 14.25 12.70
CA GLN A 98 -7.82 13.82 11.50
C GLN A 98 -7.26 14.40 10.20
N ILE A 99 -6.79 15.66 10.21
CA ILE A 99 -6.19 16.29 9.03
C ILE A 99 -4.93 15.52 8.63
N ILE A 100 -4.08 15.20 9.58
CA ILE A 100 -2.83 14.45 9.34
C ILE A 100 -3.16 13.03 8.86
N MET A 101 -4.15 12.38 9.48
CA MET A 101 -4.63 11.07 9.07
C MET A 101 -5.12 11.09 7.60
N TYR A 102 -5.97 12.05 7.22
CA TYR A 102 -6.48 12.15 5.85
C TYR A 102 -5.35 12.44 4.86
N LEU A 103 -4.38 13.28 5.20
CA LEU A 103 -3.20 13.52 4.36
C LEU A 103 -2.39 12.23 4.16
N LEU A 104 -2.16 11.44 5.22
CA LEU A 104 -1.46 10.16 5.11
C LEU A 104 -2.22 9.17 4.22
N VAL A 105 -3.54 9.07 4.40
CA VAL A 105 -4.40 8.22 3.55
C VAL A 105 -4.27 8.61 2.08
N ILE A 106 -4.32 9.91 1.76
CA ILE A 106 -4.21 10.40 0.39
C ILE A 106 -2.81 10.14 -0.17
N ILE A 107 -1.75 10.41 0.59
CA ILE A 107 -0.38 10.21 0.14
C ILE A 107 -0.10 8.72 -0.12
N ILE A 108 -0.40 7.86 0.87
CA ILE A 108 -0.16 6.43 0.76
C ILE A 108 -1.03 5.83 -0.35
N GLY A 109 -2.33 6.14 -0.38
CA GLY A 109 -3.24 5.66 -1.41
C GLY A 109 -2.82 6.09 -2.81
N CYS A 110 -2.34 7.33 -2.99
CA CYS A 110 -1.85 7.81 -4.29
C CYS A 110 -0.58 7.05 -4.73
N LEU A 111 0.37 6.83 -3.83
CA LEU A 111 1.59 6.07 -4.13
C LEU A 111 1.25 4.61 -4.47
N VAL A 112 0.45 3.95 -3.66
CA VAL A 112 -0.02 2.57 -3.88
C VAL A 112 -0.80 2.45 -5.20
N GLY A 113 -1.63 3.44 -5.52
CA GLY A 113 -2.34 3.47 -6.79
C GLY A 113 -1.45 3.51 -8.04
N MET A 114 -0.19 3.93 -7.90
CA MET A 114 0.78 3.90 -9.00
C MET A 114 1.45 2.52 -9.17
N GLU A 115 1.48 1.67 -8.15
CA GLU A 115 2.21 0.39 -8.11
C GLU A 115 1.78 -0.56 -9.24
N ILE A 116 0.49 -0.90 -9.30
CA ILE A 116 -0.05 -1.87 -10.28
C ILE A 116 0.20 -1.44 -11.73
N PRO A 117 -0.14 -0.19 -12.15
CA PRO A 117 0.12 0.25 -13.52
C PRO A 117 1.60 0.28 -13.88
N LEU A 118 2.48 0.61 -12.93
CA LEU A 118 3.92 0.62 -13.18
C LEU A 118 4.47 -0.80 -13.27
N LEU A 119 4.10 -1.68 -12.31
CA LEU A 119 4.53 -3.07 -12.31
C LEU A 119 4.06 -3.81 -13.57
N ALA A 120 2.81 -3.58 -13.99
CA ALA A 120 2.29 -4.16 -15.24
C ALA A 120 3.13 -3.75 -16.44
N ARG A 121 3.52 -2.47 -16.55
CA ARG A 121 4.38 -1.97 -17.63
C ARG A 121 5.80 -2.53 -17.55
N VAL A 122 6.36 -2.68 -16.34
CA VAL A 122 7.68 -3.31 -16.16
C VAL A 122 7.65 -4.76 -16.63
N ILE A 123 6.62 -5.53 -16.26
CA ILE A 123 6.48 -6.93 -16.68
C ILE A 123 6.21 -7.06 -18.18
N GLU A 124 5.47 -6.11 -18.78
CA GLU A 124 5.19 -6.10 -20.21
C GLU A 124 6.44 -5.97 -21.06
N LEU A 125 7.48 -5.27 -20.59
CA LEU A 125 8.76 -5.19 -21.29
C LEU A 125 9.38 -6.57 -21.55
N ASP A 126 9.14 -7.53 -20.65
CA ASP A 126 9.68 -8.89 -20.75
C ASP A 126 8.75 -9.85 -21.50
N THR A 127 7.44 -9.78 -21.24
CA THR A 127 6.45 -10.77 -21.73
C THR A 127 5.91 -10.45 -23.11
N LYS A 128 5.84 -9.16 -23.47
CA LYS A 128 5.24 -8.65 -24.72
C LYS A 128 3.77 -9.08 -24.94
N ASP A 129 3.11 -9.63 -23.92
CA ASP A 129 1.69 -10.01 -23.94
C ASP A 129 0.95 -9.34 -22.77
N VAL A 130 0.26 -8.26 -23.10
CA VAL A 130 -0.48 -7.43 -22.14
C VAL A 130 -1.55 -8.22 -21.39
N ARG A 131 -2.23 -9.17 -22.07
CA ARG A 131 -3.34 -9.94 -21.46
C ARG A 131 -2.82 -10.87 -20.37
N VAL A 132 -1.75 -11.61 -20.66
CA VAL A 132 -1.13 -12.52 -19.68
C VAL A 132 -0.53 -11.73 -18.53
N THR A 133 0.11 -10.61 -18.83
CA THR A 133 0.69 -9.73 -17.80
C THR A 133 -0.37 -9.21 -16.85
N LEU A 134 -1.41 -8.55 -17.36
CA LEU A 134 -2.46 -7.95 -16.52
C LEU A 134 -3.20 -9.00 -15.71
N SER A 135 -3.59 -10.13 -16.31
CA SER A 135 -4.30 -11.18 -15.58
C SER A 135 -3.46 -11.76 -14.45
N SER A 136 -2.16 -11.94 -14.65
CA SER A 136 -1.25 -12.46 -13.65
C SER A 136 -1.03 -11.44 -12.51
N VAL A 137 -0.76 -10.17 -12.84
CA VAL A 137 -0.56 -9.12 -11.84
C VAL A 137 -1.79 -8.97 -10.96
N PHE A 138 -2.99 -8.83 -11.56
CA PHE A 138 -4.23 -8.71 -10.79
C PHE A 138 -4.53 -9.95 -9.94
N ALA A 139 -4.24 -11.16 -10.44
CA ALA A 139 -4.46 -12.37 -9.66
C ALA A 139 -3.58 -12.39 -8.40
N PHE A 140 -2.29 -12.08 -8.53
CA PHE A 140 -1.38 -12.02 -7.39
C PHE A 140 -1.70 -10.87 -6.46
N ASP A 141 -2.10 -9.72 -6.99
CA ASP A 141 -2.57 -8.56 -6.23
C ASP A 141 -3.77 -8.92 -5.35
N TYR A 142 -4.85 -9.45 -5.92
CA TYR A 142 -6.04 -9.82 -5.16
C TYR A 142 -5.77 -10.92 -4.13
N ILE A 143 -4.93 -11.92 -4.45
CA ILE A 143 -4.56 -12.95 -3.49
C ILE A 143 -3.72 -12.36 -2.36
N GLY A 144 -2.77 -11.48 -2.67
CA GLY A 144 -1.95 -10.75 -1.68
C GLY A 144 -2.83 -9.91 -0.75
N GLY A 145 -3.74 -9.14 -1.31
CA GLY A 145 -4.72 -8.35 -0.55
C GLY A 145 -5.59 -9.21 0.35
N LEU A 146 -6.12 -10.34 -0.14
CA LEU A 146 -6.89 -11.26 0.68
C LEU A 146 -6.09 -11.80 1.87
N VAL A 147 -4.85 -12.23 1.61
CA VAL A 147 -3.97 -12.75 2.67
C VAL A 147 -3.66 -11.66 3.69
N GLY A 148 -3.34 -10.44 3.24
CA GLY A 148 -3.12 -9.28 4.12
C GLY A 148 -4.35 -8.95 4.96
N ALA A 149 -5.53 -8.87 4.33
CA ALA A 149 -6.79 -8.57 5.02
C ALA A 149 -7.14 -9.57 6.12
N VAL A 150 -6.91 -10.86 5.87
CA VAL A 150 -7.21 -11.94 6.83
C VAL A 150 -6.12 -12.04 7.90
N ALA A 151 -4.86 -11.94 7.50
CA ALA A 151 -3.73 -12.03 8.43
C ALA A 151 -3.67 -10.84 9.40
N PHE A 152 -4.09 -9.65 8.97
CA PHE A 152 -4.07 -8.43 9.78
C PHE A 152 -4.80 -8.59 11.13
N PRO A 153 -6.11 -8.87 11.18
CA PRO A 153 -6.83 -8.97 12.44
C PRO A 153 -6.55 -10.26 13.22
N LEU A 154 -6.25 -11.37 12.53
CA LEU A 154 -6.13 -12.68 13.16
C LEU A 154 -4.75 -12.95 13.76
N LEU A 155 -3.70 -12.51 13.09
CA LEU A 155 -2.33 -12.85 13.44
C LEU A 155 -1.50 -11.61 13.78
N LEU A 156 -1.51 -10.62 12.89
CA LEU A 156 -0.52 -9.56 12.94
C LEU A 156 -0.84 -8.52 14.01
N LEU A 157 -2.07 -8.04 14.05
CA LEU A 157 -2.48 -7.03 15.04
C LEU A 157 -2.43 -7.54 16.47
N PRO A 158 -2.92 -8.75 16.82
CA PRO A 158 -2.89 -9.25 18.20
C PRO A 158 -1.47 -9.46 18.76
N TYR A 159 -0.52 -9.84 17.90
CA TYR A 159 0.85 -10.15 18.35
C TYR A 159 1.82 -8.97 18.23
N LEU A 160 1.66 -8.10 17.24
CA LEU A 160 2.61 -7.01 16.97
C LEU A 160 2.08 -5.63 17.40
N GLY A 161 0.77 -5.45 17.39
CA GLY A 161 0.16 -4.12 17.56
C GLY A 161 0.36 -3.23 16.33
N TYR A 162 -0.28 -2.06 16.33
CA TYR A 162 -0.35 -1.17 15.16
C TYR A 162 1.02 -0.67 14.70
N MET A 163 1.89 -0.22 15.63
CA MET A 163 3.16 0.41 15.27
C MET A 163 4.15 -0.60 14.69
N ALA A 164 4.41 -1.71 15.41
CA ALA A 164 5.37 -2.69 14.94
C ALA A 164 4.92 -3.34 13.63
N PHE A 165 3.60 -3.51 13.45
CA PHE A 165 3.07 -4.05 12.22
C PHE A 165 3.19 -3.07 11.04
N ALA A 166 2.94 -1.76 11.24
CA ALA A 166 3.19 -0.76 10.20
C ALA A 166 4.65 -0.73 9.77
N PHE A 167 5.60 -0.79 10.72
CA PHE A 167 7.03 -0.90 10.42
C PHE A 167 7.37 -2.18 9.65
N LEU A 168 6.78 -3.31 10.01
CA LEU A 168 6.98 -4.58 9.29
C LEU A 168 6.53 -4.45 7.82
N CYS A 169 5.34 -3.90 7.57
CA CYS A 169 4.87 -3.63 6.22
C CYS A 169 5.83 -2.70 5.46
N GLY A 170 6.35 -1.65 6.13
CA GLY A 170 7.35 -0.76 5.56
C GLY A 170 8.63 -1.48 5.13
N LEU A 171 9.14 -2.36 5.98
CA LEU A 171 10.31 -3.18 5.67
C LEU A 171 10.04 -4.15 4.51
N LEU A 172 8.85 -4.75 4.47
CA LEU A 172 8.45 -5.64 3.37
C LEU A 172 8.39 -4.89 2.03
N ASN A 173 7.84 -3.67 1.98
CA ASN A 173 7.85 -2.85 0.77
C ASN A 173 9.28 -2.50 0.33
N ILE A 174 10.15 -2.08 1.26
CA ILE A 174 11.56 -1.77 0.96
C ILE A 174 12.29 -3.02 0.43
N THR A 175 12.05 -4.20 1.03
CA THR A 175 12.65 -5.44 0.55
C THR A 175 12.10 -5.87 -0.81
N ALA A 176 10.80 -5.67 -1.07
CA ALA A 176 10.20 -5.94 -2.36
C ALA A 176 10.79 -5.02 -3.46
N ALA A 177 11.02 -3.74 -3.15
CA ALA A 177 11.73 -2.82 -4.04
C ALA A 177 13.14 -3.30 -4.41
N ALA A 178 13.84 -3.95 -3.48
CA ALA A 178 15.19 -4.47 -3.72
C ALA A 178 15.24 -5.77 -4.56
N ILE A 179 14.09 -6.46 -4.72
CA ILE A 179 13.97 -7.69 -5.52
C ILE A 179 13.71 -7.37 -7.01
N VAL A 180 13.15 -6.20 -7.32
CA VAL A 180 12.81 -5.74 -8.67
C VAL A 180 14.01 -5.08 -9.34
#